data_18f61a77fb797ba22c368a985d834201
#
_entry.id   18f61a77fb797ba22c368a985d834201
#
_cell.length_a   1.000
_cell.length_b   1.000
_cell.length_c   1.000
_cell.angle_alpha   90.00
_cell.angle_beta   90.00
_cell.angle_gamma   90.00
#
_symmetry.space_group_name_H-M   'P 1'
#
loop_
_entity.id
_entity.type
_entity.pdbx_description
1 polymer ?
#
loop_
_entity_poly.entity_id
_entity_poly.type
_entity_poly.pdbx_seq_one_letter_code
_entity_poly.pdbx_strand_id
1 'polypeptide(L)'
;MNHRHTGLWPLLALGLGALGCQPTHAQITEPAAPHNGLHSLQAYEDENRLSAGYARWREFGLRGIYQLGDHQLSGEAINMNRFNEDGNYLGLGDTLVLSPDWYSSLNVGAGDGAPYLPKYRLDAFLHRKFLDERRLVGSMGLGRYRAPDGHQDDNASIGLTYYFSLPWVVQAQARRTRSNPGHIDTQQYFVAATWGQHQQTQVIGRYGWGREGYQSLGDALSISQFASRQKTLTVQHWLGLDWGIKVTVDNYHNPYYDRNGLSLAVFKDFR
;
A
#
# COMPACT_ATOMS: atom_id res chain seq x y z
N MET A 1 -38.16 6.39 -17.31
CA MET A 1 -37.52 5.42 -16.41
C MET A 1 -36.03 5.64 -16.52
N ASN A 2 -35.46 6.45 -15.62
CA ASN A 2 -34.04 6.79 -15.62
C ASN A 2 -33.29 5.79 -14.71
N HIS A 3 -32.62 4.83 -15.33
CA HIS A 3 -31.66 4.00 -14.63
C HIS A 3 -30.39 4.83 -14.33
N ARG A 4 -30.28 5.30 -13.11
CA ARG A 4 -29.01 5.84 -12.59
C ARG A 4 -28.04 4.69 -12.45
N HIS A 5 -27.06 4.61 -13.34
CA HIS A 5 -25.92 3.71 -13.21
C HIS A 5 -25.02 4.24 -12.09
N THR A 6 -25.12 3.64 -10.91
CA THR A 6 -24.16 3.85 -9.81
C THR A 6 -22.87 3.09 -10.17
N GLY A 7 -21.91 3.77 -10.75
CA GLY A 7 -20.59 3.21 -11.05
C GLY A 7 -19.76 3.11 -9.78
N LEU A 8 -19.50 1.89 -9.29
CA LEU A 8 -18.51 1.61 -8.24
C LEU A 8 -17.10 1.74 -8.83
N TRP A 9 -16.32 2.67 -8.30
CA TRP A 9 -14.93 2.88 -8.69
C TRP A 9 -14.01 2.33 -7.59
N PRO A 10 -13.31 1.21 -7.80
CA PRO A 10 -12.33 0.74 -6.84
C PRO A 10 -10.97 1.36 -7.14
N LEU A 11 -10.42 2.09 -6.20
CA LEU A 11 -9.06 2.60 -6.24
C LEU A 11 -8.16 1.74 -5.37
N LEU A 12 -7.31 0.98 -6.01
CA LEU A 12 -6.32 0.10 -5.41
C LEU A 12 -4.92 0.60 -5.76
N ALA A 13 -4.31 1.37 -4.87
CA ALA A 13 -2.87 1.59 -4.91
C ALA A 13 -2.19 0.46 -4.11
N LEU A 14 -1.69 -0.55 -4.80
CA LEU A 14 -0.96 -1.67 -4.23
C LEU A 14 0.54 -1.42 -4.32
N GLY A 15 1.10 -0.81 -3.30
CA GLY A 15 2.54 -0.70 -3.14
C GLY A 15 3.07 -1.81 -2.23
N LEU A 16 3.71 -2.83 -2.77
CA LEU A 16 4.51 -3.79 -2.03
C LEU A 16 5.99 -3.49 -2.28
N GLY A 17 6.64 -2.83 -1.35
CA GLY A 17 8.09 -2.75 -1.29
C GLY A 17 8.62 -3.75 -0.27
N ALA A 18 9.79 -4.31 -0.52
CA ALA A 18 10.55 -5.14 0.41
C ALA A 18 11.05 -4.37 1.66
N LEU A 19 10.73 -3.11 1.77
CA LEU A 19 10.89 -2.30 2.97
C LEU A 19 9.48 -2.09 3.51
N GLY A 20 9.21 -2.40 4.75
CA GLY A 20 7.92 -2.31 5.44
C GLY A 20 7.15 -0.99 5.30
N CYS A 21 7.14 -0.41 4.11
CA CYS A 21 6.14 0.57 3.73
C CYS A 21 4.80 -0.16 3.75
N GLN A 22 3.99 0.16 4.72
CA GLN A 22 2.64 -0.37 4.82
C GLN A 22 1.92 -0.13 3.50
N PRO A 23 1.20 -1.13 2.99
CA PRO A 23 0.40 -0.93 1.81
C PRO A 23 -0.55 0.22 2.08
N THR A 24 -0.54 1.21 1.21
CA THR A 24 -1.62 2.19 1.14
C THR A 24 -2.92 1.40 1.09
N HIS A 25 -3.71 1.48 2.14
CA HIS A 25 -4.95 0.74 2.24
C HIS A 25 -5.84 1.14 1.09
N ALA A 26 -6.34 0.14 0.36
CA ALA A 26 -7.41 0.35 -0.58
C ALA A 26 -8.63 0.88 0.18
N GLN A 27 -8.85 2.18 0.13
CA GLN A 27 -10.11 2.75 0.58
C GLN A 27 -11.14 2.42 -0.49
N ILE A 28 -12.15 1.64 -0.12
CA ILE A 28 -13.34 1.50 -0.93
C ILE A 28 -14.13 2.79 -0.71
N THR A 29 -13.89 3.77 -1.55
CA THR A 29 -14.68 4.99 -1.55
C THR A 29 -15.82 4.79 -2.55
N GLU A 30 -17.05 4.91 -2.08
CA GLU A 30 -18.20 5.06 -2.97
C GLU A 30 -17.98 6.32 -3.82
N PRO A 31 -18.26 6.30 -5.13
CA PRO A 31 -17.99 7.46 -5.96
C PRO A 31 -18.87 8.62 -5.50
N ALA A 32 -18.27 9.56 -4.78
CA ALA A 32 -18.81 10.91 -4.71
C ALA A 32 -18.91 11.45 -6.15
N ALA A 33 -19.89 12.33 -6.41
CA ALA A 33 -19.92 13.04 -7.68
C ALA A 33 -18.54 13.66 -7.96
N PRO A 34 -18.05 13.64 -9.20
CA PRO A 34 -16.70 14.12 -9.51
C PRO A 34 -16.60 15.61 -9.13
N HIS A 35 -16.02 15.86 -7.96
CA HIS A 35 -15.66 17.21 -7.54
C HIS A 35 -14.14 17.30 -7.58
N ASN A 36 -13.63 18.34 -8.17
CA ASN A 36 -12.21 18.66 -8.08
C ASN A 36 -11.91 19.20 -6.69
N GLY A 37 -10.91 18.66 -6.02
CA GLY A 37 -10.53 19.12 -4.71
C GLY A 37 -9.87 18.06 -3.84
N LEU A 38 -9.51 18.46 -2.64
CA LEU A 38 -8.98 17.54 -1.63
C LEU A 38 -10.08 16.55 -1.23
N HIS A 39 -9.79 15.26 -1.45
CA HIS A 39 -10.74 14.17 -1.17
C HIS A 39 -10.53 13.58 0.21
N SER A 40 -9.28 13.34 0.61
CA SER A 40 -8.98 12.88 1.97
C SER A 40 -7.61 13.35 2.46
N LEU A 41 -7.48 13.45 3.77
CA LEU A 41 -6.21 13.71 4.46
C LEU A 41 -6.11 12.79 5.66
N GLN A 42 -4.93 12.19 5.87
CA GLN A 42 -4.65 11.30 6.99
C GLN A 42 -3.30 11.66 7.62
N ALA A 43 -3.26 11.72 8.95
CA ALA A 43 -2.03 11.73 9.74
C ALA A 43 -1.94 10.43 10.53
N TYR A 44 -0.75 9.84 10.63
CA TYR A 44 -0.57 8.59 11.36
C TYR A 44 0.79 8.52 12.05
N GLU A 45 0.82 7.74 13.12
CA GLU A 45 2.03 7.30 13.80
C GLU A 45 2.08 5.77 13.82
N ASP A 46 3.27 5.21 13.63
CA ASP A 46 3.51 3.78 13.64
C ASP A 46 4.71 3.48 14.55
N GLU A 47 4.55 2.54 15.47
CA GLU A 47 5.64 1.99 16.30
C GLU A 47 5.76 0.49 16.07
N ASN A 48 6.98 0.04 15.76
CA ASN A 48 7.30 -1.37 15.58
C ASN A 48 8.38 -1.81 16.58
N ARG A 49 8.14 -2.94 17.23
CA ARG A 49 9.10 -3.62 18.10
C ARG A 49 9.66 -4.83 17.37
N LEU A 50 10.98 -4.88 17.31
CA LEU A 50 11.71 -5.96 16.69
C LEU A 50 12.30 -6.89 17.75
N SER A 51 12.38 -8.20 17.46
CA SER A 51 13.14 -9.18 18.22
C SER A 51 14.64 -9.10 17.90
N ALA A 52 15.43 -10.03 18.41
CA ALA A 52 16.85 -10.19 18.12
C ALA A 52 17.72 -8.95 18.46
N GLY A 53 17.25 -8.09 19.37
CA GLY A 53 18.02 -6.92 19.83
C GLY A 53 18.02 -5.73 18.89
N TYR A 54 17.26 -5.77 17.80
CA TYR A 54 17.13 -4.62 16.90
C TYR A 54 16.36 -3.47 17.55
N ALA A 55 16.76 -2.24 17.21
CA ALA A 55 16.10 -1.02 17.65
C ALA A 55 14.65 -0.96 17.15
N ARG A 56 13.80 -0.26 17.87
CA ARG A 56 12.41 0.01 17.47
C ARG A 56 12.39 0.86 16.21
N TRP A 57 11.38 0.64 15.38
CA TRP A 57 11.06 1.54 14.28
C TRP A 57 9.93 2.46 14.68
N ARG A 58 10.03 3.71 14.26
CA ARG A 58 8.99 4.72 14.46
C ARG A 58 8.79 5.46 13.15
N GLU A 59 7.55 5.75 12.84
CA GLU A 59 7.17 6.48 11.64
C GLU A 59 6.07 7.48 11.98
N PHE A 60 6.20 8.68 11.44
CA PHE A 60 5.12 9.66 11.40
C PHE A 60 4.88 10.01 9.93
N GLY A 61 3.62 9.95 9.49
CA GLY A 61 3.30 10.19 8.09
C GLY A 61 2.03 11.01 7.90
N LEU A 62 2.05 11.75 6.79
CA LEU A 62 0.90 12.46 6.25
C LEU A 62 0.59 11.90 4.86
N ARG A 63 -0.68 11.67 4.59
CA ARG A 63 -1.18 11.23 3.27
C ARG A 63 -2.35 12.08 2.86
N GLY A 64 -2.39 12.41 1.57
CA GLY A 64 -3.50 13.16 0.98
C GLY A 64 -3.92 12.57 -0.34
N ILE A 65 -5.21 12.70 -0.68
CA ILE A 65 -5.79 12.34 -1.96
C ILE A 65 -6.52 13.56 -2.50
N TYR A 66 -6.23 13.91 -3.76
CA TYR A 66 -6.82 15.04 -4.47
C TYR A 66 -7.45 14.55 -5.77
N GLN A 67 -8.73 14.85 -5.99
CA GLN A 67 -9.43 14.50 -7.24
C GLN A 67 -9.33 15.64 -8.24
N LEU A 68 -8.96 15.33 -9.48
CA LEU A 68 -8.85 16.29 -10.59
C LEU A 68 -9.41 15.64 -11.86
N GLY A 69 -10.70 15.81 -12.11
CA GLY A 69 -11.36 15.15 -13.25
C GLY A 69 -11.22 13.63 -13.16
N ASP A 70 -10.66 13.03 -14.22
CA ASP A 70 -10.40 11.57 -14.29
C ASP A 70 -9.12 11.13 -13.54
N HIS A 71 -8.38 12.08 -12.94
CA HIS A 71 -7.18 11.81 -12.16
C HIS A 71 -7.50 11.79 -10.67
N GLN A 72 -6.99 10.79 -9.97
CA GLN A 72 -6.88 10.80 -8.52
C GLN A 72 -5.40 10.86 -8.14
N LEU A 73 -4.97 12.04 -7.75
CA LEU A 73 -3.63 12.31 -7.28
C LEU A 73 -3.50 11.90 -5.82
N SER A 74 -2.41 11.27 -5.45
CA SER A 74 -2.06 10.95 -4.06
C SER A 74 -0.68 11.49 -3.73
N GLY A 75 -0.51 11.88 -2.47
CA GLY A 75 0.78 12.31 -1.94
C GLY A 75 0.99 11.76 -0.54
N GLU A 76 2.23 11.39 -0.22
CA GLU A 76 2.62 11.03 1.13
C GLU A 76 3.98 11.60 1.50
N ALA A 77 4.12 12.02 2.75
CA ALA A 77 5.38 12.44 3.34
C ALA A 77 5.55 11.70 4.66
N ILE A 78 6.68 11.03 4.84
CA ILE A 78 6.92 10.16 5.99
C ILE A 78 8.29 10.48 6.58
N ASN A 79 8.33 10.73 7.89
CA ASN A 79 9.55 10.73 8.68
C ASN A 79 9.65 9.38 9.41
N MET A 80 10.82 8.75 9.34
CA MET A 80 11.05 7.41 9.88
C MET A 80 12.33 7.38 10.69
N ASN A 81 12.31 6.55 11.75
CA ASN A 81 13.53 6.10 12.41
C ASN A 81 13.54 4.57 12.41
N ARG A 82 14.51 3.97 11.73
CA ARG A 82 14.69 2.51 11.65
C ARG A 82 16.16 2.17 11.87
N PHE A 83 16.42 1.15 12.68
CA PHE A 83 17.77 0.71 13.01
C PHE A 83 18.67 1.83 13.60
N ASN A 84 18.06 2.78 14.35
CA ASN A 84 18.68 4.01 14.89
C ASN A 84 19.09 5.04 13.82
N GLU A 85 18.57 4.95 12.63
CA GLU A 85 18.83 5.91 11.56
C GLU A 85 17.55 6.63 11.19
N ASP A 86 17.65 7.95 11.05
CA ASP A 86 16.55 8.80 10.63
C ASP A 86 16.48 8.83 9.10
N GLY A 87 15.28 8.96 8.57
CA GLY A 87 15.06 9.08 7.14
C GLY A 87 13.73 9.72 6.83
N ASN A 88 13.67 10.39 5.68
CA ASN A 88 12.46 11.01 5.15
C ASN A 88 12.14 10.41 3.79
N TYR A 89 10.87 10.17 3.55
CA TYR A 89 10.36 9.65 2.29
C TYR A 89 9.24 10.54 1.76
N LEU A 90 9.27 10.78 0.45
CA LEU A 90 8.21 11.45 -0.28
C LEU A 90 7.71 10.54 -1.39
N GLY A 91 6.40 10.36 -1.47
CA GLY A 91 5.70 9.59 -2.50
C GLY A 91 4.61 10.42 -3.19
N LEU A 92 4.47 10.22 -4.50
CA LEU A 92 3.40 10.79 -5.31
C LEU A 92 2.79 9.69 -6.17
N GLY A 93 1.50 9.75 -6.39
CA GLY A 93 0.78 8.82 -7.23
C GLY A 93 -0.31 9.49 -8.06
N ASP A 94 -0.62 8.88 -9.19
CA ASP A 94 -1.76 9.25 -10.02
C ASP A 94 -2.51 7.98 -10.43
N THR A 95 -3.81 7.97 -10.24
CA THR A 95 -4.70 6.97 -10.81
C THR A 95 -5.59 7.65 -11.83
N LEU A 96 -5.41 7.26 -13.10
CA LEU A 96 -6.09 7.82 -14.25
C LEU A 96 -7.15 6.85 -14.77
N VAL A 97 -8.37 7.32 -14.87
CA VAL A 97 -9.46 6.62 -15.54
C VAL A 97 -9.33 6.77 -17.05
N LEU A 98 -9.08 5.66 -17.73
CA LEU A 98 -8.89 5.62 -19.18
C LEU A 98 -10.21 5.39 -19.92
N SER A 99 -11.10 4.64 -19.31
CA SER A 99 -12.44 4.32 -19.83
C SER A 99 -13.31 3.74 -18.70
N PRO A 100 -14.60 3.49 -18.93
CA PRO A 100 -15.44 2.85 -17.93
C PRO A 100 -14.91 1.54 -17.37
N ASP A 101 -14.12 0.79 -18.15
CA ASP A 101 -13.61 -0.53 -17.77
C ASP A 101 -12.11 -0.56 -17.51
N TRP A 102 -11.37 0.49 -17.87
CA TRP A 102 -9.92 0.54 -17.71
C TRP A 102 -9.46 1.73 -16.90
N TYR A 103 -8.50 1.53 -16.02
CA TYR A 103 -7.76 2.58 -15.35
C TYR A 103 -6.30 2.18 -15.15
N SER A 104 -5.43 3.16 -15.00
CA SER A 104 -4.01 2.96 -14.72
C SER A 104 -3.63 3.65 -13.42
N SER A 105 -2.57 3.18 -12.78
CA SER A 105 -1.94 3.92 -11.69
C SER A 105 -0.44 3.94 -11.84
N LEU A 106 0.14 5.11 -11.54
CA LEU A 106 1.57 5.37 -11.54
C LEU A 106 1.94 5.93 -10.18
N ASN A 107 2.97 5.36 -9.54
CA ASN A 107 3.47 5.83 -8.26
C ASN A 107 4.98 6.03 -8.37
N VAL A 108 5.46 7.15 -7.85
CA VAL A 108 6.88 7.47 -7.74
C VAL A 108 7.20 7.85 -6.31
N GLY A 109 8.41 7.58 -5.85
CA GLY A 109 8.83 7.96 -4.52
C GLY A 109 10.34 7.96 -4.37
N ALA A 110 10.82 8.72 -3.39
CA ALA A 110 12.23 8.82 -3.07
C ALA A 110 12.43 9.07 -1.58
N GLY A 111 13.54 8.57 -1.05
CA GLY A 111 14.04 8.87 0.29
C GLY A 111 15.22 9.83 0.24
N ASP A 112 15.60 10.33 1.40
CA ASP A 112 16.70 11.29 1.60
C ASP A 112 18.10 10.66 1.67
N GLY A 113 18.21 9.35 1.42
CA GLY A 113 19.48 8.62 1.41
C GLY A 113 19.68 7.66 2.57
N ALA A 114 18.75 7.59 3.52
CA ALA A 114 18.79 6.57 4.56
C ALA A 114 18.85 5.15 3.92
N PRO A 115 19.67 4.21 4.43
CA PRO A 115 19.98 2.95 3.75
C PRO A 115 18.80 2.02 3.57
N TYR A 116 17.75 2.19 4.35
CA TYR A 116 16.51 1.43 4.26
C TYR A 116 15.44 2.10 3.37
N LEU A 117 15.71 3.30 2.85
CA LEU A 117 14.81 4.01 1.94
C LEU A 117 15.25 3.88 0.47
N PRO A 118 14.33 3.97 -0.49
CA PRO A 118 14.71 4.00 -1.89
C PRO A 118 15.42 5.32 -2.25
N LYS A 119 16.49 5.24 -3.04
CA LYS A 119 16.95 6.40 -3.79
C LYS A 119 15.85 6.88 -4.76
N TYR A 120 15.19 5.93 -5.41
CA TYR A 120 13.92 6.13 -6.11
C TYR A 120 13.14 4.82 -6.21
N ARG A 121 11.83 4.96 -6.31
CA ARG A 121 10.89 3.88 -6.58
C ARG A 121 9.90 4.32 -7.66
N LEU A 122 9.55 3.40 -8.54
CA LEU A 122 8.55 3.57 -9.58
C LEU A 122 7.69 2.31 -9.64
N ASP A 123 6.36 2.46 -9.60
CA ASP A 123 5.42 1.38 -9.79
C ASP A 123 4.32 1.83 -10.77
N ALA A 124 4.05 1.02 -11.78
CA ALA A 124 3.00 1.26 -12.76
C ALA A 124 2.06 0.06 -12.83
N PHE A 125 0.76 0.32 -12.87
CA PHE A 125 -0.27 -0.71 -12.97
C PHE A 125 -1.29 -0.38 -14.04
N LEU A 126 -1.81 -1.42 -14.68
CA LEU A 126 -2.97 -1.39 -15.53
C LEU A 126 -4.05 -2.28 -14.93
N HIS A 127 -5.28 -1.78 -14.86
CA HIS A 127 -6.41 -2.44 -14.26
C HIS A 127 -7.56 -2.55 -15.27
N ARG A 128 -8.22 -3.70 -15.26
CA ARG A 128 -9.43 -3.93 -16.06
C ARG A 128 -10.54 -4.46 -15.18
N LYS A 129 -11.72 -3.86 -15.34
CA LYS A 129 -12.97 -4.31 -14.73
C LYS A 129 -13.65 -5.30 -15.64
N PHE A 130 -14.12 -6.40 -15.07
CA PHE A 130 -14.79 -7.48 -15.75
C PHE A 130 -16.16 -7.71 -15.10
N LEU A 131 -17.00 -8.52 -15.76
CA LEU A 131 -18.38 -8.83 -15.41
C LEU A 131 -19.32 -7.63 -15.61
N ASP A 132 -20.61 -7.90 -15.79
CA ASP A 132 -21.61 -6.89 -16.11
C ASP A 132 -21.72 -5.76 -15.08
N GLU A 133 -21.53 -6.07 -13.79
CA GLU A 133 -21.54 -5.10 -12.71
C GLU A 133 -20.14 -4.60 -12.30
N ARG A 134 -19.11 -4.91 -13.11
CA ARG A 134 -17.70 -4.54 -12.84
C ARG A 134 -17.16 -5.02 -11.50
N ARG A 135 -17.70 -6.13 -11.01
CA ARG A 135 -17.35 -6.67 -9.68
C ARG A 135 -15.98 -7.35 -9.62
N LEU A 136 -15.41 -7.74 -10.74
CA LEU A 136 -14.07 -8.34 -10.80
C LEU A 136 -13.10 -7.35 -11.43
N VAL A 137 -11.98 -7.10 -10.77
CA VAL A 137 -10.89 -6.29 -11.32
C VAL A 137 -9.65 -7.15 -11.42
N GLY A 138 -9.13 -7.28 -12.64
CA GLY A 138 -7.79 -7.83 -12.90
C GLY A 138 -6.77 -6.71 -12.94
N SER A 139 -5.59 -6.94 -12.38
CA SER A 139 -4.50 -5.98 -12.33
C SER A 139 -3.21 -6.61 -12.81
N MET A 140 -2.40 -5.86 -13.56
CA MET A 140 -1.01 -6.19 -13.87
C MET A 140 -0.14 -4.99 -13.57
N GLY A 141 1.06 -5.24 -13.06
CA GLY A 141 1.96 -4.16 -12.64
C GLY A 141 3.42 -4.49 -12.90
N LEU A 142 4.18 -3.43 -13.10
CA LEU A 142 5.65 -3.43 -13.18
C LEU A 142 6.17 -2.42 -12.17
N GLY A 143 7.32 -2.71 -11.56
CA GLY A 143 7.93 -1.79 -10.63
C GLY A 143 9.45 -1.88 -10.65
N ARG A 144 10.07 -0.79 -10.25
CA ARG A 144 11.52 -0.68 -10.03
C ARG A 144 11.79 0.05 -8.72
N TYR A 145 12.69 -0.51 -7.95
CA TYR A 145 13.24 0.05 -6.74
C TYR A 145 14.75 0.16 -6.88
N ARG A 146 15.33 1.28 -6.46
CA ARG A 146 16.78 1.46 -6.39
C ARG A 146 17.15 1.91 -4.99
N ALA A 147 18.01 1.16 -4.31
CA ALA A 147 18.55 1.53 -3.02
C ALA A 147 19.74 2.51 -3.13
N PRO A 148 20.08 3.27 -2.07
CA PRO A 148 21.25 4.15 -2.04
C PRO A 148 22.57 3.42 -2.26
N ASP A 149 22.71 2.20 -1.73
CA ASP A 149 23.88 1.32 -1.87
C ASP A 149 24.06 0.67 -3.24
N GLY A 150 23.11 0.94 -4.16
CA GLY A 150 23.14 0.44 -5.51
C GLY A 150 22.34 -0.82 -5.77
N HIS A 151 21.73 -1.46 -4.75
CA HIS A 151 20.78 -2.53 -4.99
C HIS A 151 19.59 -2.05 -5.83
N GLN A 152 19.10 -2.94 -6.69
CA GLN A 152 17.97 -2.69 -7.55
C GLN A 152 17.04 -3.90 -7.58
N ASP A 153 15.75 -3.65 -7.43
CA ASP A 153 14.70 -4.63 -7.59
C ASP A 153 13.81 -4.27 -8.79
N ASP A 154 13.71 -5.17 -9.74
CA ASP A 154 12.73 -5.11 -10.82
C ASP A 154 11.63 -6.13 -10.52
N ASN A 155 10.38 -5.71 -10.57
CA ASN A 155 9.27 -6.59 -10.25
C ASN A 155 8.15 -6.56 -11.28
N ALA A 156 7.46 -7.70 -11.40
CA ALA A 156 6.21 -7.83 -12.12
C ALA A 156 5.16 -8.47 -11.20
N SER A 157 3.91 -8.04 -11.33
CA SER A 157 2.81 -8.53 -10.50
C SER A 157 1.53 -8.73 -11.29
N ILE A 158 0.70 -9.65 -10.82
CA ILE A 158 -0.68 -9.85 -11.24
C ILE A 158 -1.57 -9.93 -10.03
N GLY A 159 -2.78 -9.39 -10.13
CA GLY A 159 -3.73 -9.35 -9.02
C GLY A 159 -5.18 -9.48 -9.48
N LEU A 160 -6.01 -9.88 -8.55
CA LEU A 160 -7.46 -9.95 -8.70
C LEU A 160 -8.13 -9.33 -7.48
N THR A 161 -9.18 -8.55 -7.71
CA THR A 161 -10.05 -8.02 -6.68
C THR A 161 -11.49 -8.35 -7.03
N TYR A 162 -12.22 -8.93 -6.09
CA TYR A 162 -13.63 -9.24 -6.26
C TYR A 162 -14.48 -8.49 -5.24
N TYR A 163 -15.47 -7.76 -5.74
CA TYR A 163 -16.46 -7.01 -4.96
C TYR A 163 -17.73 -7.84 -4.86
N PHE A 164 -18.00 -8.39 -3.69
CA PHE A 164 -19.27 -9.03 -3.42
C PHE A 164 -20.39 -7.98 -3.31
N SER A 165 -21.63 -8.43 -3.39
CA SER A 165 -22.73 -7.61 -2.85
C SER A 165 -22.39 -7.37 -1.37
N LEU A 166 -22.36 -6.10 -0.95
CA LEU A 166 -21.96 -5.65 0.38
C LEU A 166 -22.08 -6.72 1.49
N PRO A 167 -21.16 -6.80 2.44
CA PRO A 167 -20.12 -5.83 2.77
C PRO A 167 -18.68 -6.30 2.49
N TRP A 168 -18.46 -7.22 1.56
CA TRP A 168 -17.16 -7.88 1.40
C TRP A 168 -16.41 -7.47 0.12
N VAL A 169 -15.09 -7.31 0.24
CA VAL A 169 -14.15 -7.26 -0.88
C VAL A 169 -13.01 -8.21 -0.59
N VAL A 170 -12.62 -9.01 -1.58
CA VAL A 170 -11.50 -9.95 -1.46
C VAL A 170 -10.47 -9.67 -2.54
N GLN A 171 -9.19 -9.75 -2.17
CA GLN A 171 -8.07 -9.45 -3.05
C GLN A 171 -7.03 -10.56 -2.97
N ALA A 172 -6.37 -10.83 -4.09
CA ALA A 172 -5.19 -11.68 -4.15
C ALA A 172 -4.19 -11.11 -5.14
N GLN A 173 -2.89 -11.24 -4.84
CA GLN A 173 -1.83 -10.82 -5.76
C GLN A 173 -0.66 -11.79 -5.68
N ALA A 174 0.00 -12.00 -6.82
CA ALA A 174 1.30 -12.63 -6.93
C ALA A 174 2.29 -11.63 -7.53
N ARG A 175 3.52 -11.62 -7.00
CA ARG A 175 4.62 -10.75 -7.43
C ARG A 175 5.88 -11.60 -7.61
N ARG A 176 6.59 -11.37 -8.70
CA ARG A 176 7.95 -11.84 -8.91
C ARG A 176 8.89 -10.65 -8.90
N THR A 177 9.98 -10.75 -8.16
CA THR A 177 11.02 -9.72 -8.08
C THR A 177 12.36 -10.32 -8.46
N ARG A 178 13.13 -9.59 -9.26
CA ARG A 178 14.53 -9.85 -9.54
C ARG A 178 15.38 -8.77 -8.89
N SER A 179 16.22 -9.18 -7.95
CA SER A 179 17.13 -8.30 -7.21
C SER A 179 18.54 -8.36 -7.77
N ASN A 180 19.18 -7.21 -7.92
CA ASN A 180 20.56 -7.05 -8.36
C ASN A 180 21.36 -6.24 -7.31
N PRO A 181 22.67 -6.56 -7.10
CA PRO A 181 23.47 -7.62 -7.74
C PRO A 181 23.05 -9.02 -7.34
N GLY A 182 23.49 -10.02 -8.08
CA GLY A 182 23.28 -11.45 -7.76
C GLY A 182 22.14 -12.11 -8.51
N HIS A 183 21.30 -11.36 -9.26
CA HIS A 183 20.16 -11.90 -10.03
C HIS A 183 19.23 -12.80 -9.21
N ILE A 184 18.91 -12.38 -7.99
CA ILE A 184 18.08 -13.14 -7.05
C ILE A 184 16.62 -13.03 -7.47
N ASP A 185 16.03 -14.13 -7.92
CA ASP A 185 14.61 -14.22 -8.23
C ASP A 185 13.81 -14.66 -6.99
N THR A 186 12.79 -13.89 -6.64
CA THR A 186 11.90 -14.17 -5.51
C THR A 186 10.44 -14.04 -5.89
N GLN A 187 9.57 -14.66 -5.11
CA GLN A 187 8.13 -14.61 -5.29
C GLN A 187 7.44 -14.29 -3.97
N GLN A 188 6.46 -13.42 -4.04
CA GLN A 188 5.63 -13.01 -2.91
C GLN A 188 4.16 -13.07 -3.31
N TYR A 189 3.33 -13.40 -2.36
CA TYR A 189 1.89 -13.50 -2.51
C TYR A 189 1.20 -12.77 -1.37
N PHE A 190 0.00 -12.26 -1.61
CA PHE A 190 -0.87 -11.90 -0.53
C PHE A 190 -2.34 -12.19 -0.86
N VAL A 191 -3.13 -12.32 0.20
CA VAL A 191 -4.58 -12.26 0.18
C VAL A 191 -5.05 -11.24 1.20
N ALA A 192 -6.15 -10.56 0.90
CA ALA A 192 -6.78 -9.64 1.82
C ALA A 192 -8.30 -9.75 1.72
N ALA A 193 -8.98 -9.49 2.83
CA ALA A 193 -10.43 -9.36 2.88
C ALA A 193 -10.79 -8.10 3.64
N THR A 194 -11.70 -7.31 3.08
CA THR A 194 -12.29 -6.14 3.71
C THR A 194 -13.75 -6.43 4.00
N TRP A 195 -14.19 -6.16 5.21
CA TRP A 195 -15.59 -6.20 5.64
C TRP A 195 -16.02 -4.83 6.15
N GLY A 196 -17.25 -4.44 5.83
CA GLY A 196 -17.85 -3.20 6.30
C GLY A 196 -18.14 -2.21 5.20
N GLN A 197 -18.62 -1.02 5.59
CA GLN A 197 -19.07 0.02 4.67
C GLN A 197 -18.36 1.34 4.95
N HIS A 198 -18.23 2.16 3.91
CA HIS A 198 -17.77 3.53 4.03
C HIS A 198 -18.67 4.34 4.98
N GLN A 199 -18.10 5.26 5.73
CA GLN A 199 -18.76 6.07 6.77
C GLN A 199 -19.33 5.27 7.96
N GLN A 200 -18.92 4.03 8.12
CA GLN A 200 -19.24 3.18 9.27
C GLN A 200 -17.95 2.59 9.85
N THR A 201 -17.90 1.30 9.98
CA THR A 201 -16.70 0.56 10.37
C THR A 201 -16.27 -0.32 9.23
N GLN A 202 -14.97 -0.32 8.94
CA GLN A 202 -14.35 -1.27 8.04
C GLN A 202 -13.28 -2.06 8.78
N VAL A 203 -13.25 -3.37 8.56
CA VAL A 203 -12.23 -4.27 9.09
C VAL A 203 -11.51 -4.90 7.91
N ILE A 204 -10.18 -4.79 7.89
CA ILE A 204 -9.33 -5.28 6.80
C ILE A 204 -8.33 -6.27 7.38
N GLY A 205 -8.44 -7.53 6.97
CA GLY A 205 -7.45 -8.56 7.26
C GLY A 205 -6.58 -8.81 6.04
N ARG A 206 -5.25 -8.91 6.24
CA ARG A 206 -4.30 -9.23 5.17
C ARG A 206 -3.30 -10.27 5.65
N TYR A 207 -2.97 -11.21 4.76
CA TYR A 207 -1.90 -12.18 4.95
C TYR A 207 -0.99 -12.20 3.72
N GLY A 208 0.30 -11.93 3.94
CA GLY A 208 1.34 -11.98 2.91
C GLY A 208 2.36 -13.06 3.25
N TRP A 209 2.93 -13.71 2.22
CA TRP A 209 3.99 -14.70 2.37
C TRP A 209 4.83 -14.78 1.11
N GLY A 210 6.03 -15.34 1.24
CA GLY A 210 6.91 -15.59 0.11
C GLY A 210 8.38 -15.50 0.48
N ARG A 211 9.19 -15.09 -0.49
CA ARG A 211 10.62 -14.84 -0.32
C ARG A 211 10.95 -13.40 -0.69
N GLU A 212 11.89 -12.84 0.05
CA GLU A 212 12.42 -11.50 -0.20
C GLU A 212 13.85 -11.59 -0.73
N GLY A 213 14.20 -10.71 -1.66
CA GLY A 213 15.50 -10.72 -2.31
C GLY A 213 16.58 -10.08 -1.46
N TYR A 214 16.27 -8.91 -0.91
CA TYR A 214 17.22 -8.09 -0.18
C TYR A 214 16.52 -7.20 0.85
N GLN A 215 17.17 -6.99 2.00
CA GLN A 215 16.75 -6.02 3.01
C GLN A 215 17.97 -5.43 3.70
N SER A 216 18.07 -4.10 3.76
CA SER A 216 19.05 -3.39 4.61
C SER A 216 18.59 -3.46 6.07
N LEU A 217 19.53 -3.70 6.98
CA LEU A 217 19.35 -3.69 8.44
C LEU A 217 20.17 -2.55 9.08
N GLY A 218 20.42 -1.48 8.35
CA GLY A 218 21.28 -0.35 8.72
C GLY A 218 22.44 -0.19 7.74
N ASP A 219 23.39 0.68 8.04
CA ASP A 219 24.50 1.07 7.13
C ASP A 219 25.41 -0.07 6.70
N ALA A 220 25.61 -1.06 7.53
CA ALA A 220 26.66 -2.08 7.33
C ALA A 220 26.14 -3.51 7.18
N LEU A 221 24.85 -3.75 7.37
CA LEU A 221 24.28 -5.09 7.38
C LEU A 221 23.10 -5.22 6.46
N SER A 222 23.11 -6.27 5.66
CA SER A 222 21.98 -6.64 4.80
C SER A 222 21.73 -8.14 4.85
N ILE A 223 20.48 -8.52 4.62
CA ILE A 223 20.06 -9.92 4.49
C ILE A 223 19.44 -10.16 3.12
N SER A 224 19.57 -11.37 2.61
CA SER A 224 19.07 -11.71 1.29
C SER A 224 18.49 -13.12 1.23
N GLN A 225 17.62 -13.36 0.24
CA GLN A 225 17.03 -14.67 -0.06
C GLN A 225 16.33 -15.38 1.10
N PHE A 226 15.57 -14.67 1.89
CA PHE A 226 14.88 -15.22 3.05
C PHE A 226 13.36 -15.35 2.82
N ALA A 227 12.76 -16.33 3.51
CA ALA A 227 11.31 -16.45 3.57
C ALA A 227 10.72 -15.44 4.55
N SER A 228 9.56 -14.88 4.22
CA SER A 228 8.84 -13.99 5.11
C SER A 228 7.34 -14.27 5.12
N ARG A 229 6.68 -13.83 6.18
CA ARG A 229 5.23 -13.81 6.30
C ARG A 229 4.80 -12.59 7.12
N GLN A 230 3.68 -12.01 6.71
CA GLN A 230 3.11 -10.83 7.36
C GLN A 230 1.62 -11.02 7.57
N LYS A 231 1.13 -10.63 8.73
CA LYS A 231 -0.29 -10.58 9.08
C LYS A 231 -0.61 -9.16 9.50
N THR A 232 -1.65 -8.60 8.93
CA THR A 232 -2.09 -7.24 9.27
C THR A 232 -3.59 -7.25 9.51
N LEU A 233 -4.02 -6.59 10.57
CA LEU A 233 -5.42 -6.32 10.86
C LEU A 233 -5.59 -4.82 11.04
N THR A 234 -6.48 -4.23 10.25
CA THR A 234 -6.82 -2.82 10.33
C THR A 234 -8.30 -2.66 10.66
N VAL A 235 -8.60 -1.80 11.60
CA VAL A 235 -9.96 -1.31 11.87
C VAL A 235 -9.99 0.17 11.58
N GLN A 236 -10.87 0.58 10.67
CA GLN A 236 -11.15 1.98 10.37
C GLN A 236 -12.59 2.27 10.79
N HIS A 237 -12.78 3.34 11.56
CA HIS A 237 -14.09 3.73 12.07
C HIS A 237 -14.31 5.23 11.90
N TRP A 238 -15.45 5.60 11.29
CA TRP A 238 -15.87 6.98 11.17
C TRP A 238 -16.58 7.40 12.48
N LEU A 239 -16.03 8.42 13.14
CA LEU A 239 -16.60 9.03 14.36
C LEU A 239 -17.62 10.10 14.04
N GLY A 240 -17.61 10.60 12.82
CA GLY A 240 -18.53 11.56 12.26
C GLY A 240 -18.81 11.28 10.80
N LEU A 241 -19.43 12.22 10.10
CA LEU A 241 -19.77 12.04 8.67
C LEU A 241 -18.53 12.04 7.75
N ASP A 242 -17.45 12.70 8.18
CA ASP A 242 -16.31 13.02 7.33
C ASP A 242 -14.94 12.79 8.01
N TRP A 243 -14.89 12.29 9.23
CA TRP A 243 -13.63 12.02 9.93
C TRP A 243 -13.70 10.75 10.78
N GLY A 244 -12.57 10.19 11.07
CA GLY A 244 -12.50 8.97 11.86
C GLY A 244 -11.08 8.62 12.28
N ILE A 245 -10.97 7.42 12.83
CA ILE A 245 -9.73 6.84 13.30
C ILE A 245 -9.45 5.52 12.58
N LYS A 246 -8.18 5.20 12.48
CA LYS A 246 -7.71 3.92 11.95
C LYS A 246 -6.67 3.35 12.90
N VAL A 247 -6.86 2.09 13.27
CA VAL A 247 -5.93 1.32 14.08
C VAL A 247 -5.45 0.13 13.26
N THR A 248 -4.16 -0.06 13.17
CA THR A 248 -3.56 -1.21 12.48
C THR A 248 -2.62 -1.94 13.42
N VAL A 249 -2.77 -3.25 13.50
CA VAL A 249 -1.78 -4.14 14.13
C VAL A 249 -1.12 -4.99 13.06
N ASP A 250 0.19 -5.13 13.16
CA ASP A 250 1.02 -5.84 12.19
C ASP A 250 1.91 -6.85 12.91
N ASN A 251 2.03 -8.04 12.33
CA ASN A 251 3.01 -9.03 12.72
C ASN A 251 3.75 -9.52 11.49
N TYR A 252 5.05 -9.33 11.48
CA TYR A 252 5.96 -9.79 10.44
C TYR A 252 6.98 -10.75 11.03
N HIS A 253 7.29 -11.80 10.28
CA HIS A 253 8.28 -12.81 10.65
C HIS A 253 9.20 -13.13 9.47
N ASN A 254 10.49 -13.17 9.75
CA ASN A 254 11.51 -13.76 8.89
C ASN A 254 12.52 -14.56 9.75
N PRO A 255 13.49 -15.28 9.17
CA PRO A 255 14.46 -16.07 9.94
C PRO A 255 15.39 -15.26 10.87
N TYR A 256 15.45 -13.95 10.72
CA TYR A 256 16.38 -13.08 11.43
C TYR A 256 15.70 -12.29 12.56
N TYR A 257 14.42 -11.95 12.41
CA TYR A 257 13.67 -11.24 13.45
C TYR A 257 12.16 -11.36 13.27
N ASP A 258 11.45 -11.16 14.36
CA ASP A 258 10.02 -10.86 14.40
C ASP A 258 9.82 -9.36 14.57
N ARG A 259 8.77 -8.81 13.93
CA ARG A 259 8.36 -7.42 14.10
C ARG A 259 6.88 -7.37 14.43
N ASN A 260 6.53 -6.68 15.52
CA ASN A 260 5.17 -6.40 15.93
C ASN A 260 4.94 -4.88 15.91
N GLY A 261 3.97 -4.45 15.10
CA GLY A 261 3.66 -3.06 14.87
C GLY A 261 2.27 -2.67 15.36
N LEU A 262 2.15 -1.42 15.78
CA LEU A 262 0.91 -0.72 16.06
C LEU A 262 0.95 0.63 15.35
N SER A 263 -0.08 0.90 14.52
CA SER A 263 -0.26 2.19 13.88
C SER A 263 -1.59 2.80 14.31
N LEU A 264 -1.56 4.09 14.58
CA LEU A 264 -2.73 4.91 14.91
C LEU A 264 -2.82 6.05 13.89
N ALA A 265 -4.00 6.25 13.33
CA ALA A 265 -4.23 7.35 12.39
C ALA A 265 -5.55 8.07 12.67
N VAL A 266 -5.54 9.34 12.34
CA VAL A 266 -6.74 10.18 12.22
C VAL A 266 -6.87 10.56 10.75
N PHE A 267 -8.07 10.49 10.22
CA PHE A 267 -8.34 10.87 8.84
C PHE A 267 -9.56 11.79 8.74
N LYS A 268 -9.59 12.58 7.69
CA LYS A 268 -10.72 13.40 7.29
C LYS A 268 -10.99 13.22 5.79
N ASP A 269 -12.25 12.94 5.45
CA ASP A 269 -12.75 12.94 4.08
C ASP A 269 -13.36 14.32 3.79
N PHE A 270 -13.21 14.83 2.57
CA PHE A 270 -13.74 16.10 2.10
C PHE A 270 -14.77 15.79 1.00
N ARG A 271 -15.85 16.57 0.95
CA ARG A 271 -16.97 16.41 0.02
C ARG A 271 -17.04 17.55 -0.97
#